data_686b4cfa5501ae0850d22e2144a0de6c
#
_entry.id   686b4cfa5501ae0850d22e2144a0de6c
#
_cell.length_a   1.000
_cell.length_b   1.000
_cell.length_c   1.000
_cell.angle_alpha   90.00
_cell.angle_beta   90.00
_cell.angle_gamma   90.00
#
_symmetry.space_group_name_H-M   'P 1'
#
loop_
_entity.id
_entity.type
_entity.pdbx_description
1 polymer ?
#
loop_
_entity_poly.entity_id
_entity_poly.type
_entity_poly.pdbx_seq_one_letter_code
_entity_poly.pdbx_strand_id
1 'polypeptide(L)'
;MTFRTLSATLLGIVLAGTAGAADVHITAEFKPDLNDPGVRTFTNTTPWTGVCAQGHMERCRQNNWWSIDTTLRGSKDAVRVTDWGPDGFYIRMPPPRTVQVTSEDGASTFDLDLRIIGAAMRYTDEEGDGAENIASSGSARGCDFGIIGHGPYTLMRMLLRRDGGQGTATCSLHWVNTNNYAIPMLDFVYALDSPAPLDMRSGIYTGSTVYSFGGTGEGTDFDLGNGIALTDRLVHVHFRLDVQHAFRLDIPPGSERALLVPKGGWRGWTEQGIVPAALERELAFGVSSSGRFSVSLLCQYPQPDGRCGIRNTTVDAEDAPLDVSVSLPGFRDVASGAAAVEVGLNSLGAPPVFGADTVVIGRPARLRLAVQGAAVEAMLVHPGTRYRGDVTVVFDADP
;
A
#
# COMPACT_ATOMS: atom_id res chain seq x y z
N MET A 1 40.24 -23.75 -68.86
CA MET A 1 39.38 -22.70 -68.31
C MET A 1 38.13 -23.30 -67.77
N THR A 2 38.11 -23.45 -66.43
CA THR A 2 36.98 -24.09 -65.69
C THR A 2 36.26 -23.00 -64.91
N PHE A 3 35.00 -22.73 -65.26
CA PHE A 3 34.13 -21.81 -64.58
C PHE A 3 33.50 -22.54 -63.38
N ARG A 4 33.74 -22.00 -62.16
CA ARG A 4 33.02 -22.41 -60.95
C ARG A 4 31.86 -21.43 -60.74
N THR A 5 30.64 -21.93 -60.76
CA THR A 5 29.42 -21.20 -60.35
C THR A 5 29.30 -21.23 -58.86
N LEU A 6 29.29 -20.06 -58.19
CA LEU A 6 28.92 -19.88 -56.80
C LEU A 6 27.39 -19.78 -56.72
N SER A 7 26.77 -20.75 -56.03
CA SER A 7 25.36 -20.67 -55.60
C SER A 7 25.29 -19.87 -54.29
N ALA A 8 24.68 -18.70 -54.31
CA ALA A 8 24.35 -17.94 -53.10
C ALA A 8 23.03 -18.44 -52.52
N THR A 9 23.10 -19.08 -51.37
CA THR A 9 21.91 -19.46 -50.57
C THR A 9 21.45 -18.23 -49.79
N LEU A 10 20.29 -17.69 -50.12
CA LEU A 10 19.61 -16.65 -49.33
C LEU A 10 19.01 -17.31 -48.10
N LEU A 11 19.58 -17.03 -46.93
CA LEU A 11 19.02 -17.40 -45.64
C LEU A 11 17.94 -16.35 -45.31
N GLY A 12 16.66 -16.72 -45.48
CA GLY A 12 15.51 -15.92 -45.05
C GLY A 12 15.45 -15.89 -43.54
N ILE A 13 15.76 -14.78 -42.90
CA ILE A 13 15.50 -14.52 -41.48
C ILE A 13 13.99 -14.29 -41.32
N VAL A 14 13.27 -15.30 -40.85
CA VAL A 14 11.90 -15.14 -40.38
C VAL A 14 12.01 -14.39 -39.06
N LEU A 15 11.74 -13.09 -39.08
CA LEU A 15 11.45 -12.33 -37.88
C LEU A 15 10.12 -12.87 -37.32
N ALA A 16 10.20 -13.79 -36.37
CA ALA A 16 9.07 -14.10 -35.52
C ALA A 16 8.77 -12.82 -34.71
N GLY A 17 7.73 -12.08 -35.11
CA GLY A 17 7.17 -11.02 -34.29
C GLY A 17 6.79 -11.63 -32.96
N THR A 18 7.43 -11.21 -31.89
CA THR A 18 6.97 -11.51 -30.53
C THR A 18 5.58 -10.90 -30.43
N ALA A 19 4.53 -11.72 -30.33
CA ALA A 19 3.23 -11.27 -29.88
C ALA A 19 3.47 -10.65 -28.51
N GLY A 20 3.47 -9.33 -28.44
CA GLY A 20 3.66 -8.60 -27.20
C GLY A 20 2.36 -8.70 -26.41
N ALA A 21 2.35 -9.47 -25.32
CA ALA A 21 1.25 -9.44 -24.39
C ALA A 21 0.97 -7.99 -23.96
N ALA A 22 -0.31 -7.65 -23.80
CA ALA A 22 -0.71 -6.32 -23.35
C ALA A 22 -0.30 -6.14 -21.88
N ASP A 23 0.54 -5.14 -21.59
CA ASP A 23 0.97 -4.79 -20.24
C ASP A 23 0.20 -3.59 -19.72
N VAL A 24 -0.39 -3.72 -18.53
CA VAL A 24 -1.07 -2.65 -17.82
C VAL A 24 -0.50 -2.48 -16.42
N HIS A 25 -0.37 -1.23 -15.99
CA HIS A 25 0.22 -0.90 -14.69
C HIS A 25 -0.82 -0.23 -13.80
N ILE A 26 -1.00 -0.79 -12.61
CA ILE A 26 -1.84 -0.25 -11.55
C ILE A 26 -0.93 0.26 -10.44
N THR A 27 -1.06 1.54 -10.10
CA THR A 27 -0.27 2.17 -9.06
C THR A 27 -1.16 2.72 -7.96
N ALA A 28 -0.71 2.60 -6.71
CA ALA A 28 -1.38 3.22 -5.58
C ALA A 28 -0.35 3.67 -4.56
N GLU A 29 -0.68 4.70 -3.77
CA GLU A 29 0.18 5.21 -2.73
C GLU A 29 -0.56 5.36 -1.40
N PHE A 30 0.16 5.16 -0.30
CA PHE A 30 -0.25 5.53 1.03
C PHE A 30 0.72 6.58 1.57
N LYS A 31 0.24 7.81 1.70
CA LYS A 31 0.97 8.97 2.25
C LYS A 31 0.08 9.68 3.27
N PRO A 32 0.12 9.26 4.52
CA PRO A 32 -0.67 9.91 5.56
C PRO A 32 -0.16 11.32 5.82
N ASP A 33 -1.06 12.28 5.86
CA ASP A 33 -0.76 13.63 6.37
C ASP A 33 -1.06 13.67 7.87
N LEU A 34 -0.04 13.98 8.68
CA LEU A 34 -0.20 14.14 10.14
C LEU A 34 -1.08 15.34 10.50
N ASN A 35 -1.42 16.21 9.56
CA ASN A 35 -2.37 17.31 9.75
C ASN A 35 -3.80 16.92 9.31
N ASP A 36 -3.94 15.86 8.49
CA ASP A 36 -5.22 15.29 8.07
C ASP A 36 -5.25 13.77 8.33
N PRO A 37 -5.72 13.34 9.51
CA PRO A 37 -5.74 11.91 9.88
C PRO A 37 -6.79 11.08 9.12
N GLY A 38 -7.46 11.66 8.14
CA GLY A 38 -8.50 11.00 7.34
C GLY A 38 -7.96 9.92 6.39
N VAL A 39 -6.70 10.02 5.97
CA VAL A 39 -6.09 9.07 5.03
C VAL A 39 -5.69 7.79 5.75
N ARG A 40 -6.49 6.73 5.57
CA ARG A 40 -6.27 5.41 6.18
C ARG A 40 -6.14 4.27 5.18
N THR A 41 -6.29 4.56 3.90
CA THR A 41 -6.29 3.59 2.81
C THR A 41 -5.39 4.09 1.69
N PHE A 42 -5.04 3.18 0.79
CA PHE A 42 -4.33 3.56 -0.41
C PHE A 42 -5.17 4.50 -1.29
N THR A 43 -4.49 5.48 -1.86
CA THR A 43 -5.00 6.30 -2.96
C THR A 43 -4.52 5.69 -4.27
N ASN A 44 -5.43 5.34 -5.18
CA ASN A 44 -5.05 4.87 -6.51
C ASN A 44 -4.48 6.03 -7.33
N THR A 45 -3.25 5.87 -7.79
CA THR A 45 -2.50 6.84 -8.60
C THR A 45 -2.36 6.42 -10.06
N THR A 46 -3.04 5.34 -10.47
CA THR A 46 -3.05 4.89 -11.86
C THR A 46 -3.54 6.01 -12.77
N PRO A 47 -2.82 6.33 -13.85
CA PRO A 47 -3.28 7.31 -14.82
C PRO A 47 -4.66 6.95 -15.36
N TRP A 48 -5.53 7.93 -15.45
CA TRP A 48 -6.86 7.72 -15.99
C TRP A 48 -6.79 7.36 -17.47
N THR A 49 -7.20 6.17 -17.83
CA THR A 49 -7.32 5.69 -19.22
C THR A 49 -8.70 5.07 -19.43
N GLY A 50 -9.01 4.72 -20.66
CA GLY A 50 -10.25 4.02 -20.99
C GLY A 50 -11.52 4.81 -20.65
N VAL A 51 -12.55 4.10 -20.30
CA VAL A 51 -13.93 4.63 -20.17
C VAL A 51 -14.08 5.67 -19.07
N CYS A 52 -13.38 5.55 -17.95
CA CYS A 52 -13.46 6.55 -16.88
C CYS A 52 -12.82 7.88 -17.30
N ALA A 53 -11.82 7.86 -18.17
CA ALA A 53 -11.22 9.07 -18.73
C ALA A 53 -12.09 9.74 -19.80
N GLN A 54 -12.91 8.97 -20.53
CA GLN A 54 -13.59 9.42 -21.74
C GLN A 54 -15.03 9.93 -21.54
N GLY A 55 -15.65 9.77 -20.39
CA GLY A 55 -17.02 10.25 -20.20
C GLY A 55 -17.71 9.90 -18.87
N HIS A 56 -17.09 9.06 -18.04
CA HIS A 56 -17.69 8.66 -16.76
C HIS A 56 -16.78 8.96 -15.54
N MET A 57 -15.90 9.94 -15.66
CA MET A 57 -14.93 10.28 -14.62
C MET A 57 -15.59 10.53 -13.26
N GLU A 58 -16.70 11.28 -13.23
CA GLU A 58 -17.41 11.58 -11.99
C GLU A 58 -17.98 10.33 -11.34
N ARG A 59 -18.63 9.45 -12.12
CA ARG A 59 -19.16 8.18 -11.61
C ARG A 59 -18.06 7.26 -11.10
N CYS A 60 -16.93 7.21 -11.81
CA CYS A 60 -15.78 6.43 -11.38
C CYS A 60 -15.21 6.96 -10.05
N ARG A 61 -15.03 8.27 -9.91
CA ARG A 61 -14.54 8.91 -8.67
C ARG A 61 -15.47 8.66 -7.48
N GLN A 62 -16.79 8.86 -7.66
CA GLN A 62 -17.77 8.66 -6.60
C GLN A 62 -17.80 7.24 -6.03
N ASN A 63 -17.43 6.24 -6.85
CA ASN A 63 -17.45 4.84 -6.48
C ASN A 63 -16.06 4.25 -6.24
N ASN A 64 -15.01 5.07 -6.31
CA ASN A 64 -13.61 4.61 -6.21
C ASN A 64 -13.27 3.53 -7.25
N TRP A 65 -13.71 3.74 -8.50
CA TRP A 65 -13.43 2.86 -9.62
C TRP A 65 -12.44 3.49 -10.58
N TRP A 66 -11.66 2.66 -11.23
CA TRP A 66 -10.73 3.02 -12.30
C TRP A 66 -10.98 2.17 -13.52
N SER A 67 -10.59 2.66 -14.68
CA SER A 67 -10.57 1.86 -15.90
C SER A 67 -9.19 1.88 -16.54
N ILE A 68 -8.90 0.78 -17.23
CA ILE A 68 -7.67 0.60 -17.98
C ILE A 68 -8.03 0.15 -19.40
N ASP A 69 -7.47 0.83 -20.40
CA ASP A 69 -7.41 0.32 -21.77
C ASP A 69 -6.44 -0.85 -21.80
N THR A 70 -6.96 -2.04 -22.12
CA THR A 70 -6.15 -3.27 -22.17
C THR A 70 -5.20 -3.31 -23.36
N THR A 71 -5.28 -2.35 -24.27
CA THR A 71 -4.62 -2.36 -25.57
C THR A 71 -5.00 -3.51 -26.50
N LEU A 72 -5.86 -4.44 -26.06
CA LEU A 72 -6.43 -5.48 -26.90
C LEU A 72 -7.33 -4.85 -27.97
N ARG A 73 -7.21 -5.34 -29.15
CA ARG A 73 -8.01 -4.94 -30.32
C ARG A 73 -8.53 -6.18 -31.00
N GLY A 74 -9.54 -6.04 -31.83
CA GLY A 74 -10.08 -7.18 -32.54
C GLY A 74 -11.33 -6.90 -33.32
N SER A 75 -12.09 -7.96 -33.56
CA SER A 75 -13.41 -7.87 -34.21
C SER A 75 -14.39 -8.84 -33.57
N LYS A 76 -15.65 -8.59 -33.77
CA LYS A 76 -16.77 -9.41 -33.31
C LYS A 76 -17.74 -9.65 -34.46
N ASP A 77 -17.87 -10.91 -34.90
CA ASP A 77 -18.98 -11.34 -35.75
C ASP A 77 -20.24 -11.47 -34.89
N ALA A 78 -21.06 -10.44 -34.88
CA ALA A 78 -22.32 -10.47 -34.14
C ALA A 78 -23.44 -11.00 -35.03
N VAL A 79 -24.18 -11.96 -34.54
CA VAL A 79 -25.40 -12.44 -35.20
C VAL A 79 -26.64 -12.03 -34.41
N ARG A 80 -27.76 -11.93 -35.11
CA ARG A 80 -29.03 -11.60 -34.49
C ARG A 80 -29.41 -12.65 -33.45
N VAL A 81 -29.54 -12.21 -32.19
CA VAL A 81 -29.96 -13.08 -31.10
C VAL A 81 -31.24 -12.59 -30.47
N THR A 82 -32.11 -13.54 -30.15
CA THR A 82 -33.36 -13.32 -29.41
C THR A 82 -33.31 -13.84 -27.99
N ASP A 83 -32.27 -14.60 -27.66
CA ASP A 83 -32.12 -15.38 -26.42
C ASP A 83 -31.06 -14.88 -25.43
N TRP A 84 -30.43 -13.74 -25.67
CA TRP A 84 -29.36 -13.21 -24.84
C TRP A 84 -28.07 -14.09 -24.83
N GLY A 85 -27.89 -14.90 -25.83
CA GLY A 85 -26.77 -15.84 -25.95
C GLY A 85 -25.44 -15.19 -26.33
N PRO A 86 -24.36 -16.00 -26.41
CA PRO A 86 -23.01 -15.53 -26.69
C PRO A 86 -22.78 -15.08 -28.14
N ASP A 87 -23.73 -15.32 -29.04
CA ASP A 87 -23.63 -14.93 -30.45
C ASP A 87 -23.81 -13.43 -30.69
N GLY A 88 -24.47 -12.72 -29.75
CA GLY A 88 -24.61 -11.27 -29.75
C GLY A 88 -23.51 -10.56 -28.93
N PHE A 89 -23.85 -9.41 -28.36
CA PHE A 89 -22.98 -8.72 -27.44
C PHE A 89 -23.05 -9.39 -26.06
N TYR A 90 -21.96 -10.02 -25.69
CA TYR A 90 -21.84 -10.87 -24.53
C TYR A 90 -20.47 -10.67 -23.87
N ILE A 91 -20.44 -10.65 -22.56
CA ILE A 91 -19.22 -10.73 -21.78
C ILE A 91 -19.48 -11.44 -20.46
N ARG A 92 -18.67 -12.43 -20.16
CA ARG A 92 -18.54 -13.01 -18.83
C ARG A 92 -17.24 -12.49 -18.21
N MET A 93 -17.36 -11.95 -17.02
CA MET A 93 -16.26 -11.35 -16.25
C MET A 93 -15.89 -12.24 -15.06
N PRO A 94 -14.60 -12.32 -14.69
CA PRO A 94 -14.12 -13.20 -13.63
C PRO A 94 -14.56 -12.73 -12.24
N PRO A 95 -14.45 -13.61 -11.21
CA PRO A 95 -14.54 -13.24 -9.81
C PRO A 95 -13.34 -12.41 -9.36
N PRO A 96 -13.34 -11.88 -8.11
CA PRO A 96 -12.17 -11.23 -7.54
C PRO A 96 -10.93 -12.10 -7.66
N ARG A 97 -9.79 -11.46 -7.87
CA ARG A 97 -8.50 -12.15 -7.95
C ARG A 97 -7.55 -11.59 -6.90
N THR A 98 -7.15 -12.45 -5.97
CA THR A 98 -6.13 -12.12 -4.99
C THR A 98 -4.75 -12.16 -5.65
N VAL A 99 -3.99 -11.10 -5.46
CA VAL A 99 -2.62 -10.94 -5.96
C VAL A 99 -1.71 -10.68 -4.78
N GLN A 100 -0.66 -11.48 -4.66
CA GLN A 100 0.36 -11.27 -3.65
C GLN A 100 1.29 -10.14 -4.10
N VAL A 101 1.43 -9.10 -3.25
CA VAL A 101 2.40 -8.03 -3.43
C VAL A 101 3.52 -8.17 -2.41
N THR A 102 4.76 -8.05 -2.85
CA THR A 102 5.97 -8.26 -2.04
C THR A 102 6.81 -7.00 -2.06
N SER A 103 7.38 -6.64 -0.89
CA SER A 103 8.32 -5.53 -0.78
C SER A 103 9.58 -5.77 -1.63
N GLU A 104 10.23 -4.70 -2.09
CA GLU A 104 11.44 -4.80 -2.94
C GLU A 104 12.59 -5.56 -2.25
N ASP A 105 12.67 -5.52 -0.92
CA ASP A 105 13.63 -6.28 -0.11
C ASP A 105 13.22 -7.75 0.11
N GLY A 106 12.01 -8.14 -0.32
CA GLY A 106 11.46 -9.48 -0.13
C GLY A 106 11.02 -9.82 1.29
N ALA A 107 11.12 -8.89 2.23
CA ALA A 107 10.89 -9.15 3.66
C ALA A 107 9.42 -9.21 4.06
N SER A 108 8.54 -8.62 3.28
CA SER A 108 7.11 -8.50 3.58
C SER A 108 6.24 -8.79 2.38
N THR A 109 5.13 -9.51 2.61
CA THR A 109 4.20 -9.90 1.57
C THR A 109 2.77 -9.71 2.07
N PHE A 110 1.90 -9.16 1.22
CA PHE A 110 0.50 -8.90 1.51
C PHE A 110 -0.39 -9.29 0.34
N ASP A 111 -1.65 -9.58 0.63
CA ASP A 111 -2.66 -9.89 -0.37
C ASP A 111 -3.42 -8.62 -0.77
N LEU A 112 -3.60 -8.46 -2.08
CA LEU A 112 -4.36 -7.40 -2.74
C LEU A 112 -5.45 -8.03 -3.58
N ASP A 113 -6.71 -7.64 -3.39
CA ASP A 113 -7.81 -8.13 -4.21
C ASP A 113 -8.15 -7.15 -5.34
N LEU A 114 -8.02 -7.63 -6.57
CA LEU A 114 -8.47 -6.93 -7.77
C LEU A 114 -9.88 -7.40 -8.13
N ARG A 115 -10.85 -6.48 -8.03
CA ARG A 115 -12.24 -6.73 -8.42
C ARG A 115 -12.57 -6.09 -9.76
N ILE A 116 -13.00 -6.89 -10.73
CA ILE A 116 -13.52 -6.38 -11.98
C ILE A 116 -14.96 -5.93 -11.78
N ILE A 117 -15.18 -4.63 -11.87
CA ILE A 117 -16.50 -3.98 -11.70
C ILE A 117 -17.27 -3.94 -12.99
N GLY A 118 -16.59 -3.95 -14.13
CA GLY A 118 -17.21 -3.88 -15.43
C GLY A 118 -16.21 -3.96 -16.57
N ALA A 119 -16.73 -3.83 -17.77
CA ALA A 119 -15.96 -3.71 -18.98
C ALA A 119 -16.56 -2.66 -19.90
N ALA A 120 -15.74 -2.06 -20.74
CA ALA A 120 -16.20 -1.17 -21.79
C ALA A 120 -15.59 -1.56 -23.13
N MET A 121 -16.40 -1.52 -24.14
CA MET A 121 -16.00 -1.85 -25.50
C MET A 121 -16.48 -0.77 -26.47
N ARG A 122 -15.60 -0.39 -27.38
CA ARG A 122 -15.95 0.42 -28.53
C ARG A 122 -16.13 -0.50 -29.73
N TYR A 123 -17.21 -0.32 -30.44
CA TYR A 123 -17.53 -1.01 -31.67
C TYR A 123 -17.55 -0.01 -32.82
N THR A 124 -16.94 -0.34 -33.92
CA THR A 124 -17.00 0.46 -35.15
C THR A 124 -17.48 -0.42 -36.28
N ASP A 125 -18.38 0.12 -37.08
CA ASP A 125 -18.91 -0.46 -38.29
C ASP A 125 -18.47 0.39 -39.48
N GLU A 126 -17.66 -0.19 -40.35
CA GLU A 126 -17.15 0.51 -41.54
C GLU A 126 -18.18 0.56 -42.68
N GLU A 127 -19.21 -0.31 -42.63
CA GLU A 127 -20.22 -0.41 -43.66
C GLU A 127 -21.48 0.49 -43.43
N GLY A 128 -21.57 1.12 -42.26
CA GLY A 128 -22.46 2.28 -42.06
C GLY A 128 -23.89 2.00 -41.60
N ASP A 129 -24.34 0.75 -41.49
CA ASP A 129 -25.74 0.42 -41.16
C ASP A 129 -25.99 0.09 -39.69
N GLY A 130 -24.95 -0.05 -38.87
CA GLY A 130 -25.11 -0.77 -37.61
C GLY A 130 -25.15 0.04 -36.34
N ALA A 131 -24.39 1.12 -36.22
CA ALA A 131 -24.18 1.77 -34.92
C ALA A 131 -25.43 2.47 -34.35
N GLU A 132 -26.27 3.03 -35.20
CA GLU A 132 -27.53 3.68 -34.75
C GLU A 132 -28.53 2.66 -34.20
N ASN A 133 -28.59 1.47 -34.77
CA ASN A 133 -29.50 0.41 -34.34
C ASN A 133 -29.03 -0.29 -33.06
N ILE A 134 -27.71 -0.25 -32.73
CA ILE A 134 -27.20 -0.71 -31.44
C ILE A 134 -27.74 0.11 -30.29
N ALA A 135 -27.88 1.43 -30.48
CA ALA A 135 -28.34 2.34 -29.46
C ALA A 135 -29.83 2.14 -29.07
N SER A 136 -30.65 1.57 -29.96
CA SER A 136 -32.09 1.40 -29.75
C SER A 136 -32.46 0.20 -28.85
N SER A 137 -31.56 -0.75 -28.63
CA SER A 137 -31.81 -1.90 -27.74
C SER A 137 -31.53 -1.55 -26.27
N GLY A 138 -32.45 -0.86 -25.62
CA GLY A 138 -32.33 -0.37 -24.24
C GLY A 138 -32.31 -1.43 -23.15
N SER A 139 -32.03 -2.69 -23.43
CA SER A 139 -32.10 -3.78 -22.48
C SER A 139 -30.72 -4.48 -22.31
N ALA A 140 -30.27 -4.60 -21.08
CA ALA A 140 -29.15 -5.43 -20.70
C ALA A 140 -29.60 -6.48 -19.69
N ARG A 141 -29.03 -7.67 -19.77
CA ARG A 141 -29.26 -8.76 -18.82
C ARG A 141 -28.00 -9.02 -18.01
N GLY A 142 -28.14 -9.12 -16.69
CA GLY A 142 -27.04 -9.44 -15.77
C GLY A 142 -26.18 -8.25 -15.36
N CYS A 143 -26.34 -7.10 -15.99
CA CYS A 143 -25.58 -5.88 -15.67
C CYS A 143 -26.39 -4.62 -15.95
N ASP A 144 -25.88 -3.50 -15.45
CA ASP A 144 -26.30 -2.17 -15.87
C ASP A 144 -25.39 -1.68 -17.00
N PHE A 145 -25.93 -0.90 -17.92
CA PHE A 145 -25.14 -0.37 -19.01
C PHE A 145 -25.27 1.14 -19.14
N GLY A 146 -24.23 1.78 -19.66
CA GLY A 146 -24.18 3.17 -20.05
C GLY A 146 -23.70 3.32 -21.49
N ILE A 147 -24.30 4.23 -22.23
CA ILE A 147 -23.77 4.69 -23.51
C ILE A 147 -22.80 5.82 -23.20
N ILE A 148 -21.55 5.70 -23.66
CA ILE A 148 -20.50 6.69 -23.38
C ILE A 148 -20.30 7.60 -24.58
N GLY A 149 -20.39 7.05 -25.76
CA GLY A 149 -20.25 7.78 -27.02
C GLY A 149 -21.08 7.12 -28.11
N HIS A 150 -21.65 7.94 -28.93
CA HIS A 150 -22.46 7.53 -30.08
C HIS A 150 -22.06 8.39 -31.27
N GLY A 151 -21.78 7.76 -32.38
CA GLY A 151 -21.51 8.39 -33.67
C GLY A 151 -22.09 7.55 -34.80
N PRO A 152 -22.12 8.03 -36.03
CA PRO A 152 -22.76 7.32 -37.14
C PRO A 152 -22.21 5.91 -37.35
N TYR A 153 -20.95 5.68 -36.97
CA TYR A 153 -20.28 4.37 -37.16
C TYR A 153 -19.59 3.86 -35.89
N THR A 154 -19.81 4.50 -34.75
CA THR A 154 -19.12 4.18 -33.51
C THR A 154 -20.06 4.15 -32.34
N LEU A 155 -20.03 3.08 -31.58
CA LEU A 155 -20.73 2.95 -30.31
C LEU A 155 -19.74 2.50 -29.22
N MET A 156 -19.69 3.24 -28.12
CA MET A 156 -18.97 2.86 -26.92
C MET A 156 -19.95 2.53 -25.80
N ARG A 157 -19.85 1.35 -25.23
CA ARG A 157 -20.69 0.90 -24.12
C ARG A 157 -19.87 0.47 -22.94
N MET A 158 -20.31 0.89 -21.76
CA MET A 158 -19.84 0.41 -20.47
C MET A 158 -20.88 -0.53 -19.87
N LEU A 159 -20.44 -1.72 -19.48
CA LEU A 159 -21.22 -2.76 -18.83
C LEU A 159 -20.74 -2.88 -17.39
N LEU A 160 -21.60 -2.56 -16.43
CA LEU A 160 -21.30 -2.60 -14.99
C LEU A 160 -22.04 -3.76 -14.35
N ARG A 161 -21.31 -4.53 -13.58
CA ARG A 161 -21.83 -5.67 -12.82
C ARG A 161 -22.71 -5.18 -11.68
N ARG A 162 -23.79 -5.91 -11.41
CA ARG A 162 -24.71 -5.63 -10.29
C ARG A 162 -24.24 -6.20 -8.95
N ASP A 163 -23.34 -7.18 -9.00
CA ASP A 163 -22.78 -7.84 -7.81
C ASP A 163 -21.55 -7.11 -7.22
N GLY A 164 -21.18 -5.95 -7.76
CA GLY A 164 -20.01 -5.19 -7.29
C GLY A 164 -18.67 -5.89 -7.46
N GLY A 165 -18.59 -6.88 -8.36
CA GLY A 165 -17.35 -7.61 -8.63
C GLY A 165 -17.12 -8.82 -7.72
N GLN A 166 -18.13 -9.30 -6.99
CA GLN A 166 -17.92 -10.34 -5.96
C GLN A 166 -17.89 -11.78 -6.50
N GLY A 167 -18.46 -12.03 -7.67
CA GLY A 167 -18.51 -13.38 -8.24
C GLY A 167 -18.12 -13.42 -9.71
N THR A 168 -18.53 -14.44 -10.44
CA THR A 168 -18.53 -14.45 -11.91
C THR A 168 -19.82 -13.81 -12.39
N ALA A 169 -19.75 -12.85 -13.27
CA ALA A 169 -20.94 -12.17 -13.82
C ALA A 169 -20.97 -12.28 -15.34
N THR A 170 -22.16 -12.51 -15.87
CA THR A 170 -22.42 -12.49 -17.31
C THR A 170 -23.27 -11.31 -17.65
N CYS A 171 -22.82 -10.52 -18.62
CA CYS A 171 -23.55 -9.41 -19.20
C CYS A 171 -23.87 -9.71 -20.66
N SER A 172 -25.11 -9.48 -21.07
CA SER A 172 -25.51 -9.56 -22.47
C SER A 172 -26.43 -8.44 -22.85
N LEU A 173 -26.33 -7.98 -24.10
CA LEU A 173 -27.22 -7.00 -24.69
C LEU A 173 -28.07 -7.68 -25.73
N HIS A 174 -29.34 -7.29 -25.81
CA HIS A 174 -30.19 -7.69 -26.91
C HIS A 174 -29.68 -7.04 -28.19
N TRP A 175 -29.44 -7.88 -29.20
CA TRP A 175 -28.81 -7.47 -30.46
C TRP A 175 -29.72 -7.82 -31.64
N VAL A 176 -29.93 -6.88 -32.54
CA VAL A 176 -30.87 -7.07 -33.66
C VAL A 176 -30.19 -7.11 -35.04
N ASN A 177 -28.95 -6.67 -35.14
CA ASN A 177 -28.24 -6.63 -36.41
C ASN A 177 -27.15 -7.71 -36.50
N THR A 178 -26.91 -8.20 -37.71
CA THR A 178 -25.85 -9.14 -38.05
C THR A 178 -24.78 -8.39 -38.79
N ASN A 179 -23.60 -8.27 -38.20
CA ASN A 179 -22.46 -7.64 -38.86
C ASN A 179 -21.14 -8.01 -38.18
N ASN A 180 -20.01 -7.79 -38.87
CA ASN A 180 -18.67 -7.82 -38.30
C ASN A 180 -18.31 -6.44 -37.80
N TYR A 181 -18.09 -6.31 -36.50
CA TYR A 181 -17.72 -5.05 -35.86
C TYR A 181 -16.25 -5.09 -35.45
N ALA A 182 -15.48 -4.07 -35.84
CA ALA A 182 -14.18 -3.85 -35.25
C ALA A 182 -14.29 -3.41 -33.80
N ILE A 183 -13.37 -3.90 -32.96
CA ILE A 183 -13.24 -3.54 -31.54
C ILE A 183 -11.91 -2.79 -31.37
N PRO A 184 -11.86 -1.46 -31.62
CA PRO A 184 -10.67 -0.66 -31.48
C PRO A 184 -10.31 -0.34 -30.02
N MET A 185 -11.18 -0.69 -29.05
CA MET A 185 -10.94 -0.47 -27.62
C MET A 185 -11.69 -1.50 -26.81
N LEU A 186 -10.97 -2.12 -25.88
CA LEU A 186 -11.49 -3.02 -24.85
C LEU A 186 -10.88 -2.63 -23.51
N ASP A 187 -11.71 -2.16 -22.59
CA ASP A 187 -11.31 -1.73 -21.25
C ASP A 187 -11.93 -2.65 -20.20
N PHE A 188 -11.28 -2.74 -19.05
CA PHE A 188 -11.97 -3.17 -17.84
C PHE A 188 -12.03 -2.04 -16.81
N VAL A 189 -13.12 -2.05 -16.04
CA VAL A 189 -13.34 -1.17 -14.89
C VAL A 189 -13.08 -1.99 -13.63
N TYR A 190 -12.28 -1.46 -12.72
CA TYR A 190 -11.86 -2.20 -11.53
C TYR A 190 -11.94 -1.38 -10.25
N ALA A 191 -11.95 -2.09 -9.13
CA ALA A 191 -11.69 -1.58 -7.80
C ALA A 191 -10.59 -2.42 -7.14
N LEU A 192 -9.83 -1.79 -6.25
CA LEU A 192 -8.80 -2.44 -5.45
C LEU A 192 -9.25 -2.52 -4.00
N ASP A 193 -9.22 -3.71 -3.43
CA ASP A 193 -9.28 -3.92 -2.00
C ASP A 193 -7.84 -4.16 -1.53
N SER A 194 -7.21 -3.09 -1.07
CA SER A 194 -5.80 -3.09 -0.65
C SER A 194 -5.67 -3.57 0.79
N PRO A 195 -4.51 -4.14 1.18
CA PRO A 195 -4.21 -4.43 2.57
C PRO A 195 -4.25 -3.15 3.42
N ALA A 196 -4.34 -3.32 4.74
CA ALA A 196 -4.27 -2.18 5.64
C ALA A 196 -2.85 -1.59 5.63
N PRO A 197 -2.65 -0.36 5.14
CA PRO A 197 -1.30 0.18 4.96
C PRO A 197 -0.57 0.42 6.29
N LEU A 198 -1.29 0.54 7.41
CA LEU A 198 -0.71 0.69 8.75
C LEU A 198 0.02 -0.58 9.24
N ASP A 199 -0.30 -1.74 8.66
CA ASP A 199 0.35 -3.02 8.97
C ASP A 199 1.58 -3.27 8.08
N MET A 200 1.73 -2.49 7.02
CA MET A 200 2.84 -2.58 6.07
C MET A 200 4.02 -1.74 6.56
N ARG A 201 5.24 -2.11 6.20
CA ARG A 201 6.44 -1.29 6.39
C ARG A 201 6.52 -0.25 5.26
N SER A 202 7.22 0.86 5.49
CA SER A 202 7.54 1.79 4.41
C SER A 202 8.30 1.07 3.30
N GLY A 203 7.99 1.41 2.05
CA GLY A 203 8.65 0.82 0.89
C GLY A 203 7.73 0.62 -0.29
N ILE A 204 8.30 0.07 -1.34
CA ILE A 204 7.61 -0.27 -2.58
C ILE A 204 7.24 -1.76 -2.55
N TYR A 205 6.00 -2.05 -2.85
CA TYR A 205 5.48 -3.40 -2.98
C TYR A 205 5.05 -3.64 -4.42
N THR A 206 5.46 -4.76 -4.99
CA THR A 206 5.14 -5.14 -6.37
C THR A 206 4.50 -6.52 -6.43
N GLY A 207 3.64 -6.71 -7.42
CA GLY A 207 3.00 -7.98 -7.73
C GLY A 207 2.47 -7.97 -9.15
N SER A 208 2.03 -9.11 -9.64
CA SER A 208 1.45 -9.21 -10.97
C SER A 208 0.43 -10.33 -11.09
N THR A 209 -0.47 -10.19 -12.04
CA THR A 209 -1.38 -11.25 -12.46
C THR A 209 -1.63 -11.18 -13.97
N VAL A 210 -2.23 -12.21 -14.52
CA VAL A 210 -2.55 -12.28 -15.94
C VAL A 210 -4.03 -12.59 -16.10
N TYR A 211 -4.71 -11.84 -16.95
CA TYR A 211 -6.04 -12.16 -17.41
C TYR A 211 -6.03 -12.65 -18.85
N SER A 212 -6.78 -13.72 -19.09
CA SER A 212 -7.00 -14.27 -20.42
C SER A 212 -8.36 -13.82 -20.98
N PHE A 213 -8.38 -13.52 -22.29
CA PHE A 213 -9.55 -13.07 -23.04
C PHE A 213 -9.80 -14.02 -24.21
N GLY A 214 -11.06 -14.36 -24.47
CA GLY A 214 -11.40 -15.25 -25.59
C GLY A 214 -12.88 -15.41 -25.83
N GLY A 215 -13.21 -16.41 -26.62
CA GLY A 215 -14.58 -16.78 -26.97
C GLY A 215 -15.18 -17.82 -26.04
N THR A 216 -16.48 -18.08 -26.25
CA THR A 216 -17.22 -19.05 -25.46
C THR A 216 -16.65 -20.47 -25.63
N GLY A 217 -16.42 -21.12 -24.49
CA GLY A 217 -15.88 -22.48 -24.45
C GLY A 217 -14.35 -22.56 -24.44
N GLU A 218 -13.63 -21.47 -24.57
CA GLU A 218 -12.16 -21.45 -24.54
C GLU A 218 -11.56 -21.48 -23.11
N GLY A 219 -12.38 -21.37 -22.06
CA GLY A 219 -11.92 -21.46 -20.68
C GLY A 219 -11.14 -20.23 -20.19
N THR A 220 -11.33 -19.08 -20.84
CA THR A 220 -10.67 -17.82 -20.51
C THR A 220 -11.32 -17.11 -19.32
N ASP A 221 -10.58 -16.20 -18.66
CA ASP A 221 -11.08 -15.37 -17.57
C ASP A 221 -12.23 -14.46 -18.06
N PHE A 222 -11.99 -13.74 -19.15
CA PHE A 222 -13.02 -12.98 -19.86
C PHE A 222 -13.49 -13.74 -21.09
N ASP A 223 -14.78 -14.02 -21.13
CA ASP A 223 -15.42 -14.65 -22.29
C ASP A 223 -16.25 -13.59 -23.02
N LEU A 224 -15.88 -13.26 -24.24
CA LEU A 224 -16.49 -12.22 -25.07
C LEU A 224 -17.53 -12.77 -26.05
N GLY A 225 -17.95 -14.01 -25.86
CA GLY A 225 -18.92 -14.68 -26.72
C GLY A 225 -18.32 -15.28 -27.98
N ASN A 226 -19.20 -15.80 -28.84
CA ASN A 226 -18.82 -16.42 -30.11
C ASN A 226 -18.41 -15.35 -31.15
N GLY A 227 -17.65 -15.75 -32.15
CA GLY A 227 -17.26 -14.86 -33.26
C GLY A 227 -16.29 -13.74 -32.87
N ILE A 228 -15.55 -13.89 -31.77
CA ILE A 228 -14.54 -12.93 -31.35
C ILE A 228 -13.18 -13.28 -31.96
N ALA A 229 -12.48 -12.30 -32.51
CA ALA A 229 -11.09 -12.40 -32.95
C ALA A 229 -10.31 -11.25 -32.31
N LEU A 230 -9.29 -11.58 -31.53
CA LEU A 230 -8.46 -10.61 -30.81
C LEU A 230 -7.02 -10.59 -31.35
N THR A 231 -6.39 -9.41 -31.30
CA THR A 231 -4.96 -9.24 -31.66
C THR A 231 -4.03 -9.94 -30.68
N ASP A 232 -4.43 -10.00 -29.41
CA ASP A 232 -3.78 -10.72 -28.33
C ASP A 232 -4.86 -11.27 -27.38
N ARG A 233 -4.49 -12.20 -26.54
CA ARG A 233 -5.43 -12.87 -25.62
C ARG A 233 -5.03 -12.76 -24.16
N LEU A 234 -3.90 -12.15 -23.85
CA LEU A 234 -3.38 -12.04 -22.50
C LEU A 234 -3.15 -10.57 -22.16
N VAL A 235 -3.56 -10.21 -20.94
CA VAL A 235 -3.27 -8.91 -20.34
C VAL A 235 -2.52 -9.16 -19.04
N HIS A 236 -1.27 -8.71 -19.00
CA HIS A 236 -0.44 -8.72 -17.80
C HIS A 236 -0.74 -7.46 -17.00
N VAL A 237 -1.16 -7.66 -15.75
CA VAL A 237 -1.48 -6.58 -14.83
C VAL A 237 -0.39 -6.52 -13.77
N HIS A 238 0.37 -5.43 -13.74
CA HIS A 238 1.44 -5.16 -12.80
C HIS A 238 0.98 -4.17 -11.74
N PHE A 239 1.26 -4.48 -10.47
CA PHE A 239 0.92 -3.63 -9.33
C PHE A 239 2.18 -3.01 -8.75
N ARG A 240 2.07 -1.74 -8.36
CA ARG A 240 3.08 -1.02 -7.59
C ARG A 240 2.40 -0.18 -6.51
N LEU A 241 2.61 -0.58 -5.25
CA LEU A 241 2.11 0.14 -4.08
C LEU A 241 3.28 0.87 -3.41
N ASP A 242 3.14 2.17 -3.19
CA ASP A 242 4.12 3.01 -2.48
C ASP A 242 3.59 3.30 -1.06
N VAL A 243 4.24 2.71 -0.05
CA VAL A 243 3.89 2.91 1.35
C VAL A 243 4.89 3.86 1.98
N GLN A 244 4.42 4.99 2.45
CA GLN A 244 5.22 5.98 3.17
C GLN A 244 4.55 6.25 4.51
N HIS A 245 5.29 6.04 5.60
CA HIS A 245 4.82 6.41 6.92
C HIS A 245 5.35 7.77 7.33
N ALA A 246 4.53 8.51 8.05
CA ALA A 246 4.93 9.79 8.63
C ALA A 246 5.26 9.60 10.11
N PHE A 247 6.37 10.21 10.56
CA PHE A 247 6.81 10.21 11.94
C PHE A 247 7.26 11.62 12.35
N ARG A 248 6.86 12.08 13.54
CA ARG A 248 7.24 13.38 14.07
C ARG A 248 7.36 13.34 15.59
N LEU A 249 8.44 13.93 16.10
CA LEU A 249 8.64 14.21 17.51
C LEU A 249 8.54 15.72 17.75
N ASP A 250 7.75 16.11 18.72
CA ASP A 250 7.63 17.48 19.19
C ASP A 250 8.32 17.59 20.57
N ILE A 251 9.58 18.02 20.58
CA ILE A 251 10.43 18.10 21.78
C ILE A 251 10.42 19.53 22.30
N PRO A 252 9.92 19.79 23.52
CA PRO A 252 9.93 21.12 24.10
C PRO A 252 11.36 21.63 24.30
N PRO A 253 11.61 22.94 24.11
CA PRO A 253 12.90 23.55 24.41
C PRO A 253 13.34 23.29 25.87
N GLY A 254 14.62 22.98 26.07
CA GLY A 254 15.20 22.68 27.38
C GLY A 254 15.14 21.20 27.80
N SER A 255 14.56 20.33 26.95
CA SER A 255 14.51 18.87 27.19
C SER A 255 15.85 18.18 26.96
N GLU A 256 16.83 18.89 26.42
CA GLU A 256 18.19 18.38 26.19
C GLU A 256 19.01 18.22 27.49
N ARG A 257 18.50 18.67 28.62
CA ARG A 257 19.17 18.60 29.95
C ARG A 257 18.24 18.02 30.99
N ALA A 258 18.63 16.95 31.62
CA ALA A 258 17.91 16.32 32.72
C ALA A 258 18.68 16.46 34.04
N LEU A 259 18.13 17.16 35.01
CA LEU A 259 18.63 17.16 36.38
C LEU A 259 17.83 16.15 37.19
N LEU A 260 18.47 15.06 37.64
CA LEU A 260 17.86 14.07 38.48
C LEU A 260 17.80 14.53 39.93
N VAL A 261 16.63 14.52 40.52
CA VAL A 261 16.37 14.95 41.91
C VAL A 261 15.43 13.95 42.60
N PRO A 262 15.46 13.85 43.92
CA PRO A 262 14.48 13.05 44.65
C PRO A 262 13.05 13.55 44.41
N LYS A 263 12.08 12.65 44.38
CA LYS A 263 10.67 13.05 44.39
C LYS A 263 10.37 13.84 45.66
N GLY A 264 9.89 15.07 45.51
CA GLY A 264 9.69 16.02 46.63
C GLY A 264 10.95 16.83 47.04
N GLY A 265 12.07 16.68 46.31
CA GLY A 265 13.31 17.41 46.52
C GLY A 265 14.21 16.83 47.59
N TRP A 266 15.26 17.54 47.95
CA TRP A 266 16.34 17.08 48.82
C TRP A 266 16.05 17.22 50.33
N ARG A 267 14.93 17.82 50.75
CA ARG A 267 14.63 18.19 52.14
C ARG A 267 14.66 16.98 53.08
N GLY A 268 14.09 15.85 52.68
CA GLY A 268 14.11 14.61 53.47
C GLY A 268 15.54 14.12 53.80
N TRP A 269 16.44 14.23 52.85
CA TRP A 269 17.85 13.89 53.04
C TRP A 269 18.58 14.97 53.91
N THR A 270 18.45 16.23 53.59
CA THR A 270 19.23 17.29 54.22
C THR A 270 18.81 17.55 55.67
N GLU A 271 17.54 17.39 56.01
CA GLU A 271 17.01 17.68 57.37
C GLU A 271 16.81 16.44 58.25
N GLN A 272 16.59 15.27 57.62
CA GLN A 272 16.19 14.05 58.33
C GLN A 272 17.11 12.84 58.06
N GLY A 273 18.08 12.98 57.19
CA GLY A 273 18.97 11.87 56.78
C GLY A 273 18.24 10.69 56.07
N ILE A 274 17.03 10.92 55.54
CA ILE A 274 16.29 9.92 54.84
C ILE A 274 16.85 9.75 53.42
N VAL A 275 17.43 8.59 53.12
CA VAL A 275 17.95 8.26 51.79
C VAL A 275 16.80 8.22 50.77
N PRO A 276 16.88 8.97 49.70
CA PRO A 276 15.85 8.89 48.63
C PRO A 276 15.84 7.52 47.96
N ALA A 277 14.68 6.98 47.68
CA ALA A 277 14.53 5.71 46.95
C ALA A 277 15.01 5.83 45.49
N ALA A 278 14.87 7.03 44.91
CA ALA A 278 15.30 7.31 43.54
C ALA A 278 15.67 8.79 43.34
N LEU A 279 16.58 9.04 42.41
CA LEU A 279 16.80 10.33 41.78
C LEU A 279 16.25 10.23 40.37
N GLU A 280 15.27 11.05 40.03
CA GLU A 280 14.55 10.89 38.77
C GLU A 280 14.25 12.20 38.06
N ARG A 281 14.02 12.09 36.73
CA ARG A 281 13.50 13.18 35.90
C ARG A 281 12.63 12.60 34.80
N GLU A 282 11.46 13.20 34.61
CA GLU A 282 10.62 12.95 33.44
C GLU A 282 10.79 14.09 32.43
N LEU A 283 10.95 13.74 31.16
CA LEU A 283 10.99 14.63 30.01
C LEU A 283 9.76 14.36 29.17
N ALA A 284 8.89 15.35 29.03
CA ALA A 284 7.70 15.26 28.21
C ALA A 284 8.04 15.63 26.76
N PHE A 285 7.42 14.92 25.82
CA PHE A 285 7.48 15.22 24.39
C PHE A 285 6.17 14.82 23.72
N GLY A 286 5.95 15.27 22.47
CA GLY A 286 4.85 14.84 21.63
C GLY A 286 5.33 13.81 20.60
N VAL A 287 4.50 12.81 20.31
CA VAL A 287 4.78 11.84 19.25
C VAL A 287 3.60 11.73 18.29
N SER A 288 3.93 11.72 16.99
CA SER A 288 2.98 11.43 15.91
C SER A 288 3.56 10.34 15.03
N SER A 289 2.78 9.32 14.72
CA SER A 289 3.19 8.26 13.82
C SER A 289 2.00 7.63 13.12
N SER A 290 2.20 7.27 11.85
CA SER A 290 1.29 6.44 11.07
C SER A 290 1.80 5.01 10.88
N GLY A 291 3.03 4.71 11.33
CA GLY A 291 3.65 3.41 11.17
C GLY A 291 4.30 2.91 12.44
N ARG A 292 4.99 1.80 12.34
CA ARG A 292 5.83 1.26 13.42
C ARG A 292 7.11 2.09 13.52
N PHE A 293 7.69 2.12 14.71
CA PHE A 293 9.00 2.71 14.94
C PHE A 293 9.69 2.00 16.10
N SER A 294 11.01 2.03 16.11
CA SER A 294 11.81 1.50 17.22
C SER A 294 12.38 2.62 18.09
N VAL A 295 12.73 2.30 19.31
CA VAL A 295 13.38 3.23 20.22
C VAL A 295 14.64 2.56 20.80
N SER A 296 15.81 3.09 20.42
CA SER A 296 17.11 2.58 20.89
C SER A 296 17.80 3.54 21.82
N LEU A 297 18.73 3.01 22.62
CA LEU A 297 19.47 3.71 23.64
C LEU A 297 20.97 3.66 23.33
N LEU A 298 21.62 4.82 23.28
CA LEU A 298 23.07 4.93 23.19
C LEU A 298 23.61 5.65 24.42
N CYS A 299 24.67 5.09 25.01
CA CYS A 299 25.24 5.56 26.27
C CYS A 299 26.67 6.06 26.09
N GLN A 300 27.02 7.20 26.69
CA GLN A 300 28.39 7.64 26.82
C GLN A 300 29.20 6.65 27.70
N TYR A 301 28.59 6.18 28.78
CA TYR A 301 29.18 5.20 29.69
C TYR A 301 28.29 3.95 29.75
N PRO A 302 28.46 2.98 28.84
CA PRO A 302 27.65 1.76 28.85
C PRO A 302 28.00 0.87 30.04
N GLN A 303 26.99 0.31 30.71
CA GLN A 303 27.14 -0.64 31.78
C GLN A 303 27.05 -2.09 31.24
N PRO A 304 27.65 -3.09 31.93
CA PRO A 304 27.63 -4.48 31.49
C PRO A 304 26.22 -5.09 31.33
N ASP A 305 25.23 -4.55 32.03
CA ASP A 305 23.82 -4.97 31.96
C ASP A 305 23.00 -4.22 30.89
N GLY A 306 23.68 -3.37 30.10
CA GLY A 306 23.07 -2.59 29.01
C GLY A 306 22.39 -1.31 29.45
N ARG A 307 22.41 -0.95 30.73
CA ARG A 307 22.01 0.38 31.18
C ARG A 307 23.05 1.42 30.81
N CYS A 308 22.66 2.67 30.78
CA CYS A 308 23.62 3.77 30.74
C CYS A 308 24.20 4.01 32.14
N GLY A 309 25.42 4.58 32.21
CA GLY A 309 26.03 5.05 33.44
C GLY A 309 26.14 6.58 33.46
N ILE A 310 26.11 7.14 34.67
CA ILE A 310 26.56 8.49 34.91
C ILE A 310 27.79 8.47 35.82
N ARG A 311 28.83 9.22 35.45
CA ARG A 311 30.13 9.20 36.08
C ARG A 311 30.31 10.38 37.04
N ASN A 312 30.92 10.13 38.19
CA ASN A 312 31.36 11.20 39.08
C ASN A 312 32.49 12.01 38.43
N THR A 313 32.31 13.30 38.32
CA THR A 313 33.30 14.20 37.67
C THR A 313 34.26 14.86 38.68
N THR A 314 34.13 14.55 39.95
CA THR A 314 34.87 15.21 41.03
C THR A 314 35.82 14.24 41.72
N VAL A 315 35.41 13.01 41.96
CA VAL A 315 36.18 11.96 42.60
C VAL A 315 36.14 10.69 41.79
N ASP A 316 37.13 9.83 41.97
CA ASP A 316 37.16 8.51 41.39
C ASP A 316 36.17 7.62 42.13
N ALA A 317 35.02 7.37 41.53
CA ALA A 317 33.99 6.52 42.07
C ALA A 317 33.33 5.73 40.93
N GLU A 318 32.70 4.61 41.28
CA GLU A 318 32.00 3.78 40.30
C GLU A 318 30.89 4.60 39.57
N ASP A 319 30.70 4.28 38.31
CA ASP A 319 29.60 4.86 37.52
C ASP A 319 28.27 4.43 38.11
N ALA A 320 27.37 5.39 38.33
CA ALA A 320 26.01 5.06 38.81
C ALA A 320 25.15 4.63 37.63
N PRO A 321 24.50 3.43 37.67
CA PRO A 321 23.62 2.98 36.60
C PRO A 321 22.36 3.84 36.51
N LEU A 322 22.00 4.19 35.28
CA LEU A 322 20.84 5.00 34.94
C LEU A 322 19.80 4.16 34.20
N ASP A 323 18.64 4.01 34.78
CA ASP A 323 17.48 3.42 34.14
C ASP A 323 16.81 4.46 33.24
N VAL A 324 16.57 4.05 32.00
CA VAL A 324 15.87 4.87 30.99
C VAL A 324 14.65 4.10 30.53
N SER A 325 13.46 4.73 30.63
CA SER A 325 12.22 4.14 30.15
C SER A 325 11.37 5.12 29.39
N VAL A 326 10.55 4.60 28.45
CA VAL A 326 9.65 5.40 27.64
C VAL A 326 8.19 5.01 27.86
N SER A 327 7.32 6.00 27.92
CA SER A 327 5.86 5.80 27.94
C SER A 327 5.25 6.50 26.73
N LEU A 328 4.56 5.74 25.90
CA LEU A 328 3.98 6.15 24.61
C LEU A 328 2.48 5.84 24.58
N PRO A 329 1.64 6.69 25.19
CA PRO A 329 0.19 6.46 25.22
C PRO A 329 -0.39 6.40 23.81
N GLY A 330 -1.20 5.33 23.56
CA GLY A 330 -1.79 5.06 22.25
C GLY A 330 -0.95 4.11 21.38
N PHE A 331 0.25 3.72 21.84
CA PHE A 331 1.08 2.71 21.20
C PHE A 331 1.16 1.43 22.04
N ARG A 332 1.49 0.34 21.38
CA ARG A 332 1.77 -0.97 21.98
C ARG A 332 3.18 -1.41 21.60
N ASP A 333 3.83 -2.12 22.48
CA ASP A 333 5.02 -2.89 22.15
C ASP A 333 4.62 -4.04 21.20
N VAL A 334 5.23 -4.10 20.02
CA VAL A 334 4.83 -5.05 18.96
C VAL A 334 5.12 -6.50 19.35
N ALA A 335 6.18 -6.75 20.13
CA ALA A 335 6.59 -8.08 20.50
C ALA A 335 5.67 -8.69 21.58
N SER A 336 5.27 -7.89 22.56
CA SER A 336 4.43 -8.34 23.69
C SER A 336 2.94 -8.06 23.51
N GLY A 337 2.57 -7.13 22.60
CA GLY A 337 1.21 -6.61 22.48
C GLY A 337 0.75 -5.72 23.64
N ALA A 338 1.60 -5.49 24.63
CA ALA A 338 1.29 -4.70 25.81
C ALA A 338 1.28 -3.19 25.49
N ALA A 339 0.49 -2.42 26.27
CA ALA A 339 0.53 -0.97 26.19
C ALA A 339 1.94 -0.45 26.51
N ALA A 340 2.43 0.52 25.75
CA ALA A 340 3.76 1.10 25.92
C ALA A 340 3.81 2.04 27.13
N VAL A 341 3.86 1.46 28.33
CA VAL A 341 3.93 2.19 29.61
C VAL A 341 5.20 1.79 30.35
N GLU A 342 6.07 2.75 30.63
CA GLU A 342 7.36 2.57 31.30
C GLU A 342 8.20 1.42 30.72
N VAL A 343 8.23 1.31 29.37
CA VAL A 343 9.05 0.32 28.69
C VAL A 343 10.51 0.68 28.86
N GLY A 344 11.27 -0.21 29.53
CA GLY A 344 12.70 -0.04 29.77
C GLY A 344 13.48 -0.07 28.45
N LEU A 345 14.42 0.87 28.30
CA LEU A 345 15.34 0.90 27.18
C LEU A 345 16.69 0.34 27.61
N ASN A 346 17.30 -0.45 26.72
CA ASN A 346 18.58 -1.07 26.96
C ASN A 346 19.48 -0.86 25.74
N SER A 347 20.77 -0.62 25.97
CA SER A 347 21.75 -0.43 24.88
C SER A 347 22.22 -1.75 24.24
N LEU A 348 21.86 -2.88 24.84
CA LEU A 348 22.17 -4.22 24.35
C LEU A 348 20.92 -4.90 23.80
N GLY A 349 21.11 -5.66 22.71
CA GLY A 349 20.01 -6.40 22.07
C GLY A 349 19.19 -5.56 21.09
N ALA A 350 18.10 -6.16 20.60
CA ALA A 350 17.20 -5.49 19.67
C ALA A 350 16.37 -4.41 20.39
N PRO A 351 16.22 -3.22 19.82
CA PRO A 351 15.40 -2.16 20.39
C PRO A 351 13.92 -2.56 20.37
N PRO A 352 13.11 -2.15 21.37
CA PRO A 352 11.66 -2.34 21.33
C PRO A 352 11.05 -1.59 20.14
N VAL A 353 10.09 -2.26 19.47
CA VAL A 353 9.32 -1.73 18.36
C VAL A 353 7.91 -1.40 18.82
N PHE A 354 7.44 -0.23 18.47
CA PHE A 354 6.13 0.28 18.84
C PHE A 354 5.23 0.45 17.63
N GLY A 355 3.95 0.13 17.77
CA GLY A 355 2.93 0.29 16.75
C GLY A 355 1.60 0.75 17.34
N ALA A 356 0.70 1.23 16.49
CA ALA A 356 -0.65 1.61 16.87
C ALA A 356 -1.64 1.15 15.80
N ASP A 357 -2.89 0.87 16.21
CA ASP A 357 -3.96 0.41 15.31
C ASP A 357 -4.53 1.55 14.44
N THR A 358 -4.15 2.80 14.72
CA THR A 358 -4.59 3.99 13.99
C THR A 358 -3.47 5.01 13.91
N VAL A 359 -3.57 5.96 12.98
CA VAL A 359 -2.67 7.11 12.95
C VAL A 359 -2.75 7.87 14.28
N VAL A 360 -1.61 8.04 14.93
CA VAL A 360 -1.48 8.77 16.20
C VAL A 360 -0.92 10.16 15.92
N ILE A 361 -1.56 11.20 16.48
CA ILE A 361 -1.15 12.58 16.25
C ILE A 361 -1.00 13.34 17.57
N GLY A 362 0.19 13.94 17.77
CA GLY A 362 0.47 14.86 18.88
C GLY A 362 0.24 14.27 20.28
N ARG A 363 0.37 12.94 20.43
CA ARG A 363 0.14 12.31 21.74
C ARG A 363 1.25 12.65 22.72
N PRO A 364 0.89 13.13 23.93
CA PRO A 364 1.87 13.34 24.99
C PRO A 364 2.56 12.03 25.36
N ALA A 365 3.86 12.03 25.35
CA ALA A 365 4.73 10.91 25.71
C ALA A 365 5.75 11.36 26.77
N ARG A 366 6.41 10.43 27.42
CA ARG A 366 7.38 10.70 28.48
C ARG A 366 8.59 9.79 28.36
N LEU A 367 9.77 10.38 28.58
CA LEU A 367 11.01 9.68 28.82
C LEU A 367 11.34 9.84 30.31
N ARG A 368 11.50 8.76 31.04
CA ARG A 368 11.89 8.75 32.45
C ARG A 368 13.35 8.30 32.57
N LEU A 369 14.12 9.10 33.29
CA LEU A 369 15.51 8.85 33.65
C LEU A 369 15.56 8.69 35.16
N ALA A 370 16.15 7.59 35.67
CA ALA A 370 16.19 7.33 37.11
C ALA A 370 17.46 6.60 37.54
N VAL A 371 18.01 6.99 38.67
CA VAL A 371 18.95 6.20 39.46
C VAL A 371 18.22 5.71 40.68
N GLN A 372 18.30 4.42 41.05
CA GLN A 372 17.46 3.83 42.09
C GLN A 372 18.28 2.94 43.04
N GLY A 373 17.71 2.71 44.24
CA GLY A 373 18.18 1.75 45.22
C GLY A 373 19.62 1.99 45.67
N ALA A 374 20.42 0.93 45.74
CA ALA A 374 21.80 0.97 46.21
C ALA A 374 22.72 1.95 45.47
N ALA A 375 22.40 2.25 44.18
CA ALA A 375 23.15 3.25 43.42
C ALA A 375 22.99 4.67 43.98
N VAL A 376 21.79 5.02 44.45
CA VAL A 376 21.57 6.31 45.14
C VAL A 376 22.36 6.39 46.45
N GLU A 377 22.38 5.30 47.25
CA GLU A 377 23.18 5.22 48.47
C GLU A 377 24.68 5.41 48.19
N ALA A 378 25.19 4.73 47.16
CA ALA A 378 26.59 4.85 46.74
C ALA A 378 26.95 6.30 46.31
N MET A 379 26.04 6.98 45.57
CA MET A 379 26.25 8.38 45.22
C MET A 379 26.29 9.31 46.42
N LEU A 380 25.46 9.07 47.44
CA LEU A 380 25.36 9.89 48.65
C LEU A 380 26.58 9.71 49.60
N VAL A 381 27.42 8.71 49.43
CA VAL A 381 28.74 8.60 50.13
C VAL A 381 29.67 9.74 49.76
N HIS A 382 29.45 10.38 48.61
CA HIS A 382 30.26 11.48 48.09
C HIS A 382 29.45 12.80 48.03
N PRO A 383 29.07 13.38 49.15
CA PRO A 383 28.23 14.57 49.19
C PRO A 383 28.92 15.78 48.51
N GLY A 384 28.16 16.57 47.76
CA GLY A 384 28.69 17.73 47.08
C GLY A 384 29.40 17.43 45.73
N THR A 385 29.51 16.18 45.38
CA THR A 385 30.08 15.79 44.06
C THR A 385 29.03 15.85 42.98
N ARG A 386 29.46 15.72 41.72
CA ARG A 386 28.59 15.87 40.56
C ARG A 386 28.76 14.68 39.64
N TYR A 387 27.65 14.03 39.32
CA TYR A 387 27.57 12.95 38.32
C TYR A 387 27.06 13.46 36.97
N ARG A 388 27.65 13.01 35.88
CA ARG A 388 27.27 13.38 34.50
C ARG A 388 27.40 12.22 33.56
N GLY A 389 26.60 12.22 32.49
CA GLY A 389 26.69 11.30 31.37
C GLY A 389 25.72 11.73 30.26
N ASP A 390 26.11 11.47 29.02
CA ASP A 390 25.27 11.72 27.89
C ASP A 390 24.53 10.43 27.51
N VAL A 391 23.23 10.59 27.29
CA VAL A 391 22.31 9.52 26.85
C VAL A 391 21.60 10.00 25.59
N THR A 392 21.71 9.18 24.54
CA THR A 392 20.99 9.46 23.29
C THR A 392 19.89 8.44 23.10
N VAL A 393 18.66 8.92 22.98
CA VAL A 393 17.50 8.09 22.63
C VAL A 393 17.20 8.32 21.15
N VAL A 394 17.25 7.26 20.36
CA VAL A 394 17.04 7.30 18.92
C VAL A 394 15.68 6.69 18.60
N PHE A 395 14.84 7.44 17.92
CA PHE A 395 13.59 6.98 17.37
C PHE A 395 13.82 6.68 15.87
N ASP A 396 13.63 5.45 15.46
CA ASP A 396 13.77 5.01 14.08
C ASP A 396 12.40 4.64 13.53
N ALA A 397 11.95 5.38 12.53
CA ALA A 397 10.62 5.24 11.92
C ALA A 397 10.53 4.13 10.87
N ASP A 398 11.63 3.43 10.61
CA ASP A 398 11.69 2.34 9.61
C ASP A 398 12.46 1.14 10.19
N PRO A 399 11.96 0.49 11.26
CA PRO A 399 12.64 -0.55 12.00
C PRO A 399 12.69 -1.91 11.28
#